data_8185421a89cadd2271728bf5a80a7bf5
#
_entry.id   8185421a89cadd2271728bf5a80a7bf5
#
_cell.length_a   1.000
_cell.length_b   1.000
_cell.length_c   1.000
_cell.angle_alpha   90.00
_cell.angle_beta   90.00
_cell.angle_gamma   90.00
#
_symmetry.space_group_name_H-M   'P 1'
#
loop_
_entity.id
_entity.type
_entity.pdbx_description
1 polymer ?
#
loop_
_entity_poly.entity_id
_entity_poly.type
_entity_poly.pdbx_seq_one_letter_code
_entity_poly.pdbx_strand_id
1 'polypeptide(L)'
;MRVFFYEAGSGKSPIKKFIDGLPINDQARFFEVIQEVEAHGLSAVRMVFKPIEGKLWEIKFKSENSGYRVFYVMLEKDLMVWLHAFSKKTQKTPQKELEVARKRLKEVLP
;
A
#
# COMPACT_ATOMS: atom_id res chain seq x y z
N MET A 1 -10.86 -8.83 6.72
CA MET A 1 -10.63 -7.99 5.52
C MET A 1 -9.71 -8.73 4.55
N ARG A 2 -9.92 -8.54 3.24
CA ARG A 2 -9.04 -9.09 2.21
C ARG A 2 -8.18 -7.97 1.61
N VAL A 3 -6.90 -8.26 1.44
CA VAL A 3 -5.95 -7.33 0.83
C VAL A 3 -5.49 -7.90 -0.51
N PHE A 4 -5.68 -7.13 -1.57
CA PHE A 4 -5.21 -7.49 -2.90
C PHE A 4 -4.21 -6.44 -3.39
N PHE A 5 -3.29 -6.86 -4.24
CA PHE A 5 -2.36 -5.95 -4.90
C PHE A 5 -2.89 -5.60 -6.29
N TYR A 6 -2.76 -4.34 -6.66
CA TYR A 6 -3.00 -3.92 -8.03
C TYR A 6 -2.18 -4.80 -8.99
N GLU A 7 -2.81 -5.24 -10.07
CA GLU A 7 -2.13 -5.95 -11.15
C GLU A 7 -2.28 -5.16 -12.45
N ALA A 8 -1.18 -5.03 -13.19
CA ALA A 8 -1.20 -4.43 -14.51
C ALA A 8 -1.93 -5.36 -15.49
N GLY A 9 -2.34 -4.83 -16.66
CA GLY A 9 -3.04 -5.60 -17.66
C GLY A 9 -2.29 -6.85 -18.15
N SER A 10 -0.95 -6.87 -17.99
CA SER A 10 -0.11 -8.02 -18.30
C SER A 10 -0.09 -9.08 -17.19
N GLY A 11 -0.80 -8.86 -16.08
CA GLY A 11 -0.78 -9.75 -14.91
C GLY A 11 0.39 -9.48 -13.97
N LYS A 12 1.25 -8.52 -14.25
CA LYS A 12 2.36 -8.16 -13.38
C LYS A 12 1.88 -7.41 -12.14
N SER A 13 2.51 -7.71 -10.99
CA SER A 13 2.23 -7.03 -9.73
C SER A 13 3.41 -6.12 -9.36
N PRO A 14 3.29 -4.80 -9.59
CA PRO A 14 4.35 -3.86 -9.22
C PRO A 14 4.65 -3.85 -7.73
N ILE A 15 3.64 -4.07 -6.88
CA ILE A 15 3.83 -4.09 -5.43
C ILE A 15 4.63 -5.32 -5.01
N LYS A 16 4.30 -6.49 -5.56
CA LYS A 16 5.07 -7.69 -5.27
C LYS A 16 6.52 -7.52 -5.69
N LYS A 17 6.74 -6.96 -6.87
CA LYS A 17 8.08 -6.68 -7.38
C LYS A 17 8.84 -5.73 -6.44
N PHE A 18 8.18 -4.69 -5.96
CA PHE A 18 8.77 -3.76 -5.01
C PHE A 18 9.20 -4.48 -3.73
N ILE A 19 8.31 -5.28 -3.15
CA ILE A 19 8.58 -6.02 -1.92
C ILE A 19 9.74 -7.01 -2.12
N ASP A 20 9.73 -7.75 -3.23
CA ASP A 20 10.77 -8.75 -3.53
C ASP A 20 12.15 -8.14 -3.65
N GLY A 21 12.26 -6.85 -3.97
CA GLY A 21 13.53 -6.14 -4.06
C GLY A 21 14.05 -5.57 -2.74
N LEU A 22 13.31 -5.72 -1.65
CA LEU A 22 13.68 -5.15 -0.36
C LEU A 22 14.60 -6.08 0.45
N PRO A 23 15.32 -5.55 1.45
CA PRO A 23 16.00 -6.39 2.44
C PRO A 23 15.02 -7.37 3.06
N ILE A 24 15.51 -8.56 3.43
CA ILE A 24 14.64 -9.64 3.90
C ILE A 24 13.78 -9.26 5.12
N ASN A 25 14.34 -8.47 6.04
CA ASN A 25 13.59 -8.04 7.22
C ASN A 25 12.45 -7.09 6.87
N ASP A 26 12.64 -6.27 5.84
CA ASP A 26 11.61 -5.36 5.38
C ASP A 26 10.52 -6.11 4.60
N GLN A 27 10.89 -7.14 3.84
CA GLN A 27 9.91 -8.03 3.21
C GLN A 27 9.01 -8.66 4.28
N ALA A 28 9.62 -9.18 5.35
CA ALA A 28 8.87 -9.79 6.45
C ALA A 28 7.92 -8.77 7.10
N ARG A 29 8.37 -7.51 7.24
CA ARG A 29 7.54 -6.45 7.81
C ARG A 29 6.30 -6.16 6.94
N PHE A 30 6.46 -6.17 5.62
CA PHE A 30 5.31 -6.01 4.72
C PHE A 30 4.28 -7.12 4.93
N PHE A 31 4.73 -8.37 5.07
CA PHE A 31 3.80 -9.48 5.32
C PHE A 31 3.12 -9.36 6.67
N GLU A 32 3.82 -8.89 7.70
CA GLU A 32 3.20 -8.61 9.00
C GLU A 32 2.10 -7.54 8.87
N VAL A 33 2.38 -6.47 8.12
CA VAL A 33 1.40 -5.40 7.89
C VAL A 33 0.15 -5.97 7.21
N ILE A 34 0.34 -6.78 6.18
CA ILE A 34 -0.78 -7.40 5.47
C ILE A 34 -1.60 -8.28 6.43
N GLN A 35 -0.95 -9.12 7.22
CA GLN A 35 -1.62 -9.99 8.19
C GLN A 35 -2.39 -9.17 9.23
N GLU A 36 -1.81 -8.09 9.74
CA GLU A 36 -2.46 -7.22 10.71
C GLU A 36 -3.70 -6.56 10.11
N VAL A 37 -3.60 -6.07 8.89
CA VAL A 37 -4.73 -5.44 8.21
C VAL A 37 -5.82 -6.47 7.92
N GLU A 38 -5.45 -7.67 7.49
CA GLU A 38 -6.44 -8.72 7.22
C GLU A 38 -7.15 -9.17 8.48
N ALA A 39 -6.44 -9.21 9.62
CA ALA A 39 -7.03 -9.62 10.89
C ALA A 39 -7.86 -8.52 11.55
N HIS A 40 -7.41 -7.27 11.48
CA HIS A 40 -7.98 -6.16 12.27
C HIS A 40 -8.51 -4.99 11.46
N GLY A 41 -8.36 -5.02 10.14
CA GLY A 41 -8.83 -3.95 9.26
C GLY A 41 -8.14 -2.62 9.60
N LEU A 42 -8.93 -1.55 9.60
CA LEU A 42 -8.42 -0.20 9.88
C LEU A 42 -8.10 0.02 11.36
N SER A 43 -8.32 -1.00 12.21
CA SER A 43 -7.91 -0.98 13.63
C SER A 43 -6.53 -1.58 13.84
N ALA A 44 -5.85 -1.99 12.77
CA ALA A 44 -4.50 -2.56 12.85
C ALA A 44 -3.54 -1.58 13.53
N VAL A 45 -2.63 -2.10 14.34
CA VAL A 45 -1.70 -1.30 15.14
C VAL A 45 -0.32 -1.23 14.49
N ARG A 46 0.50 -0.28 14.95
CA ARG A 46 1.87 -0.04 14.49
C ARG A 46 1.91 0.44 13.02
N MET A 47 0.85 1.09 12.60
CA MET A 47 0.76 1.72 11.29
C MET A 47 -0.25 2.86 11.36
N VAL A 48 -0.16 3.80 10.43
CA VAL A 48 -1.04 4.96 10.39
C VAL A 48 -1.82 4.95 9.09
N PHE A 49 -3.14 5.07 9.19
CA PHE A 49 -4.02 5.20 8.03
C PHE A 49 -4.39 6.68 7.86
N LYS A 50 -4.21 7.20 6.67
CA LYS A 50 -4.40 8.62 6.40
C LYS A 50 -5.11 8.84 5.08
N PRO A 51 -6.16 9.70 5.04
CA PRO A 51 -6.78 10.06 3.76
C PRO A 51 -5.83 10.96 2.97
N ILE A 52 -5.78 10.72 1.65
CA ILE A 52 -4.96 11.54 0.75
C ILE A 52 -5.87 12.44 -0.08
N GLU A 53 -6.77 11.86 -0.87
CA GLU A 53 -7.73 12.60 -1.69
C GLU A 53 -8.81 11.64 -2.18
N GLY A 54 -10.06 12.07 -2.17
CA GLY A 54 -11.17 11.23 -2.62
C GLY A 54 -11.15 9.87 -1.95
N LYS A 55 -11.11 8.82 -2.77
CA LYS A 55 -11.08 7.43 -2.28
C LYS A 55 -9.66 6.90 -2.02
N LEU A 56 -8.65 7.71 -2.28
CA LEU A 56 -7.26 7.34 -2.11
C LEU A 56 -6.78 7.58 -0.69
N TRP A 57 -6.28 6.53 -0.05
CA TRP A 57 -5.76 6.55 1.31
C TRP A 57 -4.33 6.02 1.35
N GLU A 58 -3.67 6.22 2.47
CA GLU A 58 -2.28 5.82 2.68
C GLU A 58 -2.15 5.02 3.97
N ILE A 59 -1.36 3.94 3.92
CA ILE A 59 -0.83 3.27 5.12
C ILE A 59 0.64 3.68 5.23
N LYS A 60 1.03 4.13 6.41
CA LYS A 60 2.41 4.49 6.72
C LYS A 60 2.90 3.62 7.87
N PHE A 61 4.07 3.00 7.70
CA PHE A 61 4.66 2.17 8.75
C PHE A 61 6.18 2.19 8.67
N LYS A 62 6.80 1.78 9.77
CA LYS A 62 8.26 1.68 9.87
C LYS A 62 8.70 0.24 9.78
N SER A 63 9.91 0.05 9.26
CA SER A 63 10.59 -1.23 9.22
C SER A 63 12.05 -1.01 9.62
N GLU A 64 12.81 -2.08 9.70
CA GLU A 64 14.21 -2.04 10.17
C GLU A 64 15.09 -1.11 9.33
N ASN A 65 14.95 -1.17 8.00
CA ASN A 65 15.83 -0.42 7.10
C ASN A 65 15.23 0.88 6.58
N SER A 66 13.91 1.07 6.69
CA SER A 66 13.26 2.25 6.12
C SER A 66 11.84 2.40 6.64
N GLY A 67 11.28 3.59 6.44
CA GLY A 67 9.85 3.78 6.52
C GLY A 67 9.22 3.53 5.14
N TYR A 68 7.98 3.07 5.12
CA TYR A 68 7.26 2.78 3.88
C TYR A 68 5.88 3.41 3.88
N ARG A 69 5.40 3.70 2.68
CA ARG A 69 4.04 4.16 2.43
C ARG A 69 3.40 3.28 1.38
N VAL A 70 2.12 2.99 1.58
CA VAL A 70 1.32 2.23 0.63
C VAL A 70 0.04 3.01 0.36
N PHE A 71 -0.20 3.37 -0.90
CA PHE A 71 -1.48 3.95 -1.31
C PHE A 71 -2.48 2.85 -1.58
N TYR A 72 -3.69 3.00 -1.08
CA TYR A 72 -4.73 1.99 -1.23
C TYR A 72 -6.10 2.61 -1.43
N VAL A 73 -7.03 1.79 -1.88
CA VAL A 73 -8.44 2.12 -1.98
C VAL A 73 -9.26 0.98 -1.39
N MET A 74 -10.37 1.33 -0.75
CA MET A 74 -11.37 0.34 -0.33
C MET A 74 -12.39 0.21 -1.46
N LEU A 75 -12.41 -0.92 -2.15
CA LEU A 75 -13.40 -1.16 -3.20
C LEU A 75 -14.74 -1.58 -2.62
N GLU A 76 -14.70 -2.31 -1.52
CA GLU A 76 -15.84 -2.75 -0.77
C GLU A 76 -15.50 -2.67 0.71
N LYS A 77 -16.48 -2.88 1.57
CA LYS A 77 -16.31 -2.81 3.03
C LYS A 77 -15.13 -3.65 3.54
N ASP A 78 -14.94 -4.85 2.97
CA ASP A 78 -13.90 -5.77 3.41
C ASP A 78 -12.85 -6.05 2.33
N LEU A 79 -12.74 -5.18 1.34
CA LEU A 79 -11.84 -5.38 0.21
C LEU A 79 -10.93 -4.17 0.01
N MET A 80 -9.67 -4.32 0.37
CA MET A 80 -8.64 -3.29 0.20
C MET A 80 -7.74 -3.67 -0.97
N VAL A 81 -7.49 -2.71 -1.85
CA VAL A 81 -6.54 -2.89 -2.96
C VAL A 81 -5.36 -1.94 -2.76
N TRP A 82 -4.18 -2.51 -2.67
CA TRP A 82 -2.92 -1.76 -2.63
C TRP A 82 -2.56 -1.34 -4.03
N LEU A 83 -2.44 -0.04 -4.24
CA LEU A 83 -2.20 0.54 -5.57
C LEU A 83 -0.72 0.79 -5.83
N HIS A 84 0.03 1.21 -4.82
CA HIS A 84 1.42 1.61 -4.98
C HIS A 84 2.13 1.60 -3.62
N ALA A 85 3.37 1.14 -3.62
CA ALA A 85 4.19 1.11 -2.41
C ALA A 85 5.55 1.74 -2.73
N PHE A 86 6.08 2.50 -1.77
CA PHE A 86 7.37 3.16 -1.93
C PHE A 86 8.01 3.45 -0.58
N SER A 87 9.32 3.72 -0.60
CA SER A 87 10.07 4.09 0.61
C SER A 87 9.78 5.53 0.96
N LYS A 88 9.48 5.77 2.24
CA LYS A 88 9.24 7.11 2.74
C LYS A 88 10.57 7.80 3.03
N LYS A 89 10.93 8.81 2.25
CA LYS A 89 12.17 9.57 2.42
C LYS A 89 11.97 10.97 2.97
N THR A 90 10.75 11.51 2.90
CA THR A 90 10.42 12.86 3.34
C THR A 90 9.04 12.87 3.98
N GLN A 91 8.68 13.99 4.65
CA GLN A 91 7.35 14.15 5.23
C GLN A 91 6.29 14.41 4.15
N LYS A 92 6.68 15.04 3.05
CA LYS A 92 5.77 15.32 1.94
C LYS A 92 5.56 14.06 1.10
N THR A 93 4.34 13.90 0.58
CA THR A 93 4.04 12.87 -0.41
C THR A 93 4.61 13.32 -1.75
N PRO A 94 5.55 12.56 -2.35
CA PRO A 94 6.10 12.94 -3.66
C PRO A 94 5.01 12.88 -4.72
N GLN A 95 4.94 13.91 -5.57
CA GLN A 95 3.93 13.99 -6.63
C GLN A 95 4.02 12.81 -7.61
N LYS A 96 5.24 12.39 -7.91
CA LYS A 96 5.47 11.25 -8.80
C LYS A 96 4.77 9.97 -8.30
N GLU A 97 4.91 9.69 -7.01
CA GLU A 97 4.29 8.51 -6.41
C GLU A 97 2.77 8.64 -6.38
N LEU A 98 2.28 9.84 -6.09
CA LEU A 98 0.86 10.11 -6.07
C LEU A 98 0.21 9.94 -7.45
N GLU A 99 0.90 10.39 -8.51
CA GLU A 99 0.42 10.23 -9.88
C GLU A 99 0.27 8.76 -10.29
N VAL A 100 1.24 7.92 -9.90
CA VAL A 100 1.16 6.48 -10.13
C VAL A 100 -0.09 5.90 -9.46
N ALA A 101 -0.31 6.27 -8.21
CA ALA A 101 -1.48 5.80 -7.46
C ALA A 101 -2.80 6.26 -8.09
N ARG A 102 -2.87 7.53 -8.52
CA ARG A 102 -4.06 8.08 -9.19
C ARG A 102 -4.41 7.31 -10.46
N LYS A 103 -3.39 7.02 -11.26
CA LYS A 103 -3.58 6.29 -12.52
C LYS A 103 -4.13 4.89 -12.25
N ARG A 104 -3.54 4.19 -11.29
CA ARG A 104 -3.97 2.83 -10.94
C ARG A 104 -5.34 2.81 -10.29
N LEU A 105 -5.67 3.84 -9.51
CA LEU A 105 -7.00 3.97 -8.91
C LEU A 105 -8.09 4.01 -9.98
N LYS A 106 -7.86 4.78 -11.06
CA LYS A 106 -8.81 4.85 -12.16
C LYS A 106 -9.02 3.49 -12.84
N GLU A 107 -7.98 2.67 -12.89
CA GLU A 107 -8.06 1.34 -13.50
C GLU A 107 -8.87 0.36 -12.66
N VAL A 108 -8.84 0.48 -11.34
CA VAL A 108 -9.53 -0.48 -10.45
C VAL A 108 -10.94 -0.04 -10.05
N LEU A 109 -11.26 1.23 -10.16
CA LEU A 109 -12.62 1.71 -9.88
C LEU A 109 -13.56 1.32 -11.02
N PRO A 110 -14.80 0.86 -10.69
CA PRO A 110 -15.78 0.53 -11.73
C PRO A 110 -16.28 1.75 -12.49
#